data_4670a87dd2a91b200af50440f6a0d5b6
#
_entry.id   4670a87dd2a91b200af50440f6a0d5b6
#
_cell.length_a   1.000
_cell.length_b   1.000
_cell.length_c   1.000
_cell.angle_alpha   90.00
_cell.angle_beta   90.00
_cell.angle_gamma   90.00
#
_symmetry.space_group_name_H-M   'P 1'
#
loop_
_entity.id
_entity.type
_entity.pdbx_description
1 polymer ?
#
loop_
_entity_poly.entity_id
_entity_poly.type
_entity_poly.pdbx_seq_one_letter_code
_entity_poly.pdbx_strand_id
1 'polypeptide(L)'
;MNQAGLLDPDSFTMKGADLIAKAEKGQYLGNYYNGWFGGYYNANLATDPTTIKGGFMPIPYEGSYVASGGTTLAGWANQMLMVTSSCKNIERAIMVIDYQDSPEGNRAFWSGEEGKQYTIEGGKAVLNPTAMADRGAANEAWMKTGIGGYGDDWGVIIGYTGSTIAPDGLPYDLFSSDRASIIAGLNTLQKDFCSFYKVEIPSDLVKNMIKAGTVKDQSSILSNMTACMEPVSDDIKTIDARVLETVLKAIPTIVMAEDYDAFLAARTQLQADLRAAGADESWAAWQAVWGPAKEFVEGLLKK
;
A
#
# COMPACT_ATOMS: atom_id res chain seq x y z
N MET A 1 -3.37 -21.30 15.01
CA MET A 1 -2.36 -20.41 15.63
C MET A 1 -2.58 -20.28 17.13
N ASN A 2 -3.81 -19.96 17.60
CA ASN A 2 -4.12 -19.84 19.04
C ASN A 2 -3.78 -21.12 19.82
N GLN A 3 -4.33 -22.27 19.41
CA GLN A 3 -4.07 -23.58 20.04
C GLN A 3 -2.57 -24.00 20.04
N ALA A 4 -1.80 -23.48 19.10
CA ALA A 4 -0.35 -23.70 19.03
C ALA A 4 0.46 -22.69 19.86
N GLY A 5 -0.19 -21.77 20.57
CA GLY A 5 0.48 -20.70 21.32
C GLY A 5 1.22 -19.68 20.46
N LEU A 6 0.86 -19.56 19.19
CA LEU A 6 1.51 -18.68 18.21
C LEU A 6 0.78 -17.34 18.02
N LEU A 7 -0.39 -17.18 18.63
CA LEU A 7 -1.12 -15.91 18.59
C LEU A 7 -0.71 -15.05 19.78
N ASP A 8 -0.42 -13.78 19.53
CA ASP A 8 -0.20 -12.82 20.61
C ASP A 8 -1.50 -12.68 21.44
N PRO A 9 -1.49 -12.93 22.75
CA PRO A 9 -2.69 -12.86 23.60
C PRO A 9 -3.35 -11.48 23.60
N ASP A 10 -2.59 -10.41 23.34
CA ASP A 10 -3.09 -9.05 23.30
C ASP A 10 -3.69 -8.67 21.92
N SER A 11 -3.72 -9.58 20.95
CA SER A 11 -4.12 -9.30 19.55
C SER A 11 -5.47 -8.60 19.40
N PHE A 12 -6.40 -8.78 20.34
CA PHE A 12 -7.75 -8.19 20.28
C PHE A 12 -7.90 -6.89 21.06
N THR A 13 -6.92 -6.53 21.86
CA THR A 13 -6.95 -5.32 22.73
C THR A 13 -5.83 -4.33 22.42
N MET A 14 -4.85 -4.79 21.64
CA MET A 14 -3.65 -4.04 21.31
C MET A 14 -3.97 -2.83 20.41
N LYS A 15 -3.37 -1.70 20.71
CA LYS A 15 -3.40 -0.51 19.85
C LYS A 15 -2.26 -0.54 18.83
N GLY A 16 -2.39 0.24 17.76
CA GLY A 16 -1.37 0.30 16.70
C GLY A 16 0.04 0.65 17.23
N ALA A 17 0.15 1.56 18.21
CA ALA A 17 1.43 1.90 18.81
C ALA A 17 2.09 0.72 19.54
N ASP A 18 1.31 -0.10 20.23
CA ASP A 18 1.80 -1.29 20.96
C ASP A 18 2.27 -2.36 19.96
N LEU A 19 1.53 -2.53 18.85
CA LEU A 19 1.91 -3.42 17.76
C LEU A 19 3.27 -3.03 17.17
N ILE A 20 3.45 -1.73 16.87
CA ILE A 20 4.71 -1.19 16.35
C ILE A 20 5.84 -1.45 17.35
N ALA A 21 5.66 -1.11 18.63
CA ALA A 21 6.68 -1.30 19.66
C ALA A 21 7.10 -2.77 19.84
N LYS A 22 6.15 -3.71 19.75
CA LYS A 22 6.45 -5.15 19.77
C LYS A 22 7.17 -5.61 18.48
N ALA A 23 6.75 -5.07 17.32
CA ALA A 23 7.39 -5.37 16.06
C ALA A 23 8.84 -4.90 16.03
N GLU A 24 9.13 -3.67 16.47
CA GLU A 24 10.48 -3.11 16.58
C GLU A 24 11.41 -3.92 17.49
N LYS A 25 10.84 -4.58 18.50
CA LYS A 25 11.57 -5.49 19.40
C LYS A 25 11.76 -6.92 18.84
N GLY A 26 11.25 -7.20 17.63
CA GLY A 26 11.34 -8.53 17.03
C GLY A 26 10.52 -9.60 17.75
N GLN A 27 9.42 -9.23 18.40
CA GLN A 27 8.57 -10.15 19.17
C GLN A 27 7.57 -10.93 18.31
N TYR A 28 7.56 -10.70 16.99
CA TYR A 28 6.69 -11.38 16.04
C TYR A 28 7.48 -12.16 14.99
N LEU A 29 6.94 -13.28 14.55
CA LEU A 29 7.43 -14.06 13.41
C LEU A 29 6.80 -13.63 12.09
N GLY A 30 5.65 -12.99 12.13
CA GLY A 30 4.93 -12.54 10.97
C GLY A 30 3.65 -11.78 11.31
N ASN A 31 3.10 -11.10 10.32
CA ASN A 31 1.81 -10.43 10.39
C ASN A 31 1.04 -10.72 9.09
N TYR A 32 -0.23 -11.04 9.23
CA TYR A 32 -1.07 -11.42 8.08
C TYR A 32 -1.53 -10.22 7.24
N TYR A 33 -1.63 -9.02 7.81
CA TYR A 33 -2.41 -7.95 7.19
C TYR A 33 -1.58 -6.85 6.52
N ASN A 34 -0.37 -6.57 6.99
CA ASN A 34 0.19 -5.25 6.69
C ASN A 34 1.62 -5.28 6.16
N GLY A 35 1.78 -4.88 4.88
CA GLY A 35 3.09 -4.76 4.25
C GLY A 35 4.04 -3.76 4.92
N TRP A 36 3.52 -2.71 5.57
CA TRP A 36 4.34 -1.73 6.30
C TRP A 36 4.82 -2.23 7.67
N PHE A 37 4.19 -3.27 8.24
CA PHE A 37 4.62 -3.88 9.50
C PHE A 37 6.11 -4.24 9.51
N GLY A 38 6.57 -4.91 8.44
CA GLY A 38 7.99 -5.25 8.29
C GLY A 38 8.89 -4.02 8.16
N GLY A 39 8.37 -2.92 7.66
CA GLY A 39 9.11 -1.67 7.49
C GLY A 39 9.63 -1.10 8.82
N TYR A 40 8.84 -1.12 9.87
CA TYR A 40 9.27 -0.62 11.20
C TYR A 40 10.42 -1.44 11.78
N TYR A 41 10.32 -2.78 11.77
CA TYR A 41 11.40 -3.63 12.22
C TYR A 41 12.64 -3.52 11.33
N ASN A 42 12.45 -3.55 10.01
CA ASN A 42 13.55 -3.48 9.05
C ASN A 42 14.27 -2.13 9.08
N ALA A 43 13.56 -1.02 9.37
CA ALA A 43 14.16 0.30 9.53
C ALA A 43 15.16 0.33 10.71
N ASN A 44 14.81 -0.31 11.83
CA ASN A 44 15.73 -0.41 12.97
C ASN A 44 16.94 -1.31 12.68
N LEU A 45 16.79 -2.32 11.82
CA LEU A 45 17.91 -3.15 11.37
C LEU A 45 18.83 -2.44 10.37
N ALA A 46 18.32 -1.46 9.63
CA ALA A 46 19.08 -0.74 8.61
C ALA A 46 20.23 0.09 9.19
N THR A 47 20.27 0.32 10.51
CA THR A 47 21.37 1.04 11.19
C THR A 47 22.67 0.23 11.23
N ASP A 48 22.60 -1.10 11.02
CA ASP A 48 23.78 -1.96 10.88
C ASP A 48 23.54 -3.03 9.80
N PRO A 49 23.84 -2.75 8.54
CA PRO A 49 23.64 -3.68 7.44
C PRO A 49 24.47 -4.97 7.54
N THR A 50 25.47 -5.02 8.44
CA THR A 50 26.33 -6.22 8.62
C THR A 50 25.71 -7.23 9.58
N THR A 51 24.72 -6.82 10.39
CA THR A 51 24.09 -7.64 11.43
C THR A 51 22.68 -8.10 11.08
N ILE A 52 22.16 -7.80 9.89
CA ILE A 52 20.84 -8.27 9.46
C ILE A 52 20.87 -9.81 9.34
N LYS A 53 20.56 -10.47 10.44
CA LYS A 53 20.37 -11.93 10.51
C LYS A 53 18.93 -12.34 10.20
N GLY A 54 18.03 -11.40 10.02
CA GLY A 54 16.62 -11.62 9.72
C GLY A 54 15.89 -10.30 9.52
N GLY A 55 14.72 -10.37 8.91
CA GLY A 55 13.83 -9.24 8.68
C GLY A 55 12.54 -9.71 8.06
N PHE A 56 11.61 -8.79 7.84
CA PHE A 56 10.30 -9.10 7.28
C PHE A 56 10.24 -8.72 5.81
N MET A 57 9.78 -9.65 4.99
CA MET A 57 9.48 -9.40 3.58
C MET A 57 8.02 -9.79 3.31
N PRO A 58 7.28 -9.00 2.49
CA PRO A 58 5.93 -9.37 2.09
C PRO A 58 5.97 -10.59 1.18
N ILE A 59 5.17 -11.61 1.53
CA ILE A 59 5.04 -12.84 0.74
C ILE A 59 3.58 -12.96 0.30
N PRO A 60 3.28 -12.87 -1.00
CA PRO A 60 1.95 -13.16 -1.51
C PRO A 60 1.65 -14.65 -1.34
N TYR A 61 0.40 -14.98 -1.04
CA TYR A 61 -0.04 -16.37 -0.96
C TYR A 61 -0.92 -16.72 -2.17
N GLU A 62 -0.94 -18.00 -2.51
CA GLU A 62 -1.77 -18.52 -3.61
C GLU A 62 -3.26 -18.26 -3.36
N GLY A 63 -3.97 -17.86 -4.40
CA GLY A 63 -5.36 -17.46 -4.31
C GLY A 63 -5.60 -16.03 -3.85
N SER A 64 -4.55 -15.29 -3.47
CA SER A 64 -4.65 -13.85 -3.17
C SER A 64 -4.82 -13.00 -4.42
N TYR A 65 -5.07 -11.71 -4.20
CA TYR A 65 -5.12 -10.74 -5.29
C TYR A 65 -4.37 -9.45 -4.94
N VAL A 66 -3.88 -8.77 -5.97
CA VAL A 66 -3.30 -7.43 -5.83
C VAL A 66 -4.45 -6.42 -5.92
N ALA A 67 -4.60 -5.61 -4.87
CA ALA A 67 -5.72 -4.67 -4.72
C ALA A 67 -5.36 -3.21 -5.05
N SER A 68 -4.07 -2.85 -5.08
CA SER A 68 -3.61 -1.46 -5.22
C SER A 68 -2.38 -1.37 -6.12
N GLY A 69 -2.08 -0.16 -6.57
CA GLY A 69 -0.93 0.10 -7.46
C GLY A 69 -1.21 -0.10 -8.95
N GLY A 70 -2.48 -0.33 -9.33
CA GLY A 70 -2.91 -0.37 -10.72
C GLY A 70 -3.11 1.01 -11.33
N THR A 71 -3.45 1.04 -12.61
CA THR A 71 -3.76 2.27 -13.35
C THR A 71 -4.95 2.98 -12.72
N THR A 72 -4.78 4.25 -12.36
CA THR A 72 -5.85 5.12 -11.86
C THR A 72 -6.40 5.93 -13.02
N LEU A 73 -7.70 5.77 -13.30
CA LEU A 73 -8.42 6.51 -14.37
C LEU A 73 -9.02 7.83 -13.87
N ALA A 74 -9.33 7.89 -12.58
CA ALA A 74 -9.77 9.10 -11.89
C ALA A 74 -8.80 9.40 -10.76
N GLY A 75 -8.70 10.65 -10.35
CA GLY A 75 -7.85 11.05 -9.22
C GLY A 75 -8.12 10.24 -7.96
N TRP A 76 -7.16 10.18 -7.06
CA TRP A 76 -7.31 9.50 -5.77
C TRP A 76 -8.37 10.19 -4.93
N ALA A 77 -9.51 9.55 -4.75
CA ALA A 77 -10.64 10.10 -4.00
C ALA A 77 -10.37 10.26 -2.49
N ASN A 78 -9.26 9.75 -1.98
CA ASN A 78 -8.96 9.73 -0.54
C ASN A 78 -8.17 10.94 -0.04
N GLN A 79 -7.58 11.70 -0.95
CA GLN A 79 -6.77 12.86 -0.60
C GLN A 79 -7.17 14.04 -1.47
N MET A 80 -7.59 15.13 -0.82
CA MET A 80 -7.99 16.36 -1.51
C MET A 80 -7.21 17.54 -0.94
N LEU A 81 -6.67 18.36 -1.82
CA LEU A 81 -6.16 19.67 -1.46
C LEU A 81 -7.30 20.67 -1.46
N MET A 82 -7.44 21.41 -0.38
CA MET A 82 -8.45 22.45 -0.24
C MET A 82 -7.82 23.78 0.15
N VAL A 83 -8.22 24.84 -0.52
CA VAL A 83 -7.87 26.20 -0.11
C VAL A 83 -9.02 26.72 0.75
N THR A 84 -8.74 27.02 2.02
CA THR A 84 -9.76 27.51 2.96
C THR A 84 -10.12 28.97 2.68
N SER A 85 -11.32 29.38 3.07
CA SER A 85 -11.78 30.79 2.94
C SER A 85 -10.93 31.78 3.79
N SER A 86 -10.16 31.30 4.76
CA SER A 86 -9.23 32.10 5.56
C SER A 86 -7.87 32.32 4.90
N CYS A 87 -7.62 31.70 3.73
CA CYS A 87 -6.36 31.88 3.01
C CYS A 87 -6.21 33.32 2.54
N LYS A 88 -5.12 34.00 2.95
CA LYS A 88 -4.85 35.38 2.62
C LYS A 88 -4.36 35.59 1.17
N ASN A 89 -3.86 34.54 0.54
CA ASN A 89 -3.33 34.61 -0.82
C ASN A 89 -3.76 33.37 -1.60
N ILE A 90 -5.01 33.37 -2.04
CA ILE A 90 -5.65 32.25 -2.76
C ILE A 90 -4.92 31.95 -4.06
N GLU A 91 -4.52 32.98 -4.82
CA GLU A 91 -3.81 32.80 -6.10
C GLU A 91 -2.48 32.04 -5.90
N ARG A 92 -1.72 32.42 -4.87
CA ARG A 92 -0.46 31.75 -4.57
C ARG A 92 -0.68 30.30 -4.13
N ALA A 93 -1.73 30.03 -3.34
CA ALA A 93 -2.07 28.68 -2.92
C ALA A 93 -2.47 27.81 -4.14
N ILE A 94 -3.25 28.34 -5.07
CA ILE A 94 -3.61 27.64 -6.31
C ILE A 94 -2.37 27.40 -7.17
N MET A 95 -1.45 28.36 -7.31
CA MET A 95 -0.19 28.17 -8.05
C MET A 95 0.66 27.04 -7.47
N VAL A 96 0.69 26.88 -6.14
CA VAL A 96 1.42 25.77 -5.50
C VAL A 96 0.77 24.45 -5.84
N ILE A 97 -0.56 24.36 -5.77
CA ILE A 97 -1.32 23.15 -6.12
C ILE A 97 -1.09 22.78 -7.59
N ASP A 98 -1.21 23.76 -8.48
CA ASP A 98 -1.00 23.58 -9.92
C ASP A 98 0.43 23.10 -10.23
N TYR A 99 1.44 23.67 -9.58
CA TYR A 99 2.82 23.18 -9.69
C TYR A 99 2.97 21.75 -9.19
N GLN A 100 2.38 21.40 -8.04
CA GLN A 100 2.44 20.05 -7.48
C GLN A 100 1.76 19.01 -8.39
N ASP A 101 0.74 19.43 -9.15
CA ASP A 101 0.03 18.55 -10.10
C ASP A 101 0.67 18.56 -11.51
N SER A 102 1.59 19.48 -11.77
CA SER A 102 2.29 19.57 -13.05
C SER A 102 3.29 18.42 -13.26
N PRO A 103 3.61 18.07 -14.51
CA PRO A 103 4.68 17.11 -14.81
C PRO A 103 6.04 17.50 -14.23
N GLU A 104 6.36 18.80 -14.23
CA GLU A 104 7.59 19.34 -13.68
C GLU A 104 7.65 19.17 -12.16
N GLY A 105 6.59 19.57 -11.45
CA GLY A 105 6.52 19.45 -9.99
C GLY A 105 6.57 17.99 -9.54
N ASN A 106 5.87 17.09 -10.23
CA ASN A 106 5.94 15.66 -9.95
C ASN A 106 7.33 15.08 -10.20
N ARG A 107 8.01 15.46 -11.28
CA ARG A 107 9.39 15.03 -11.53
C ARG A 107 10.34 15.56 -10.46
N ALA A 108 10.24 16.84 -10.10
CA ALA A 108 11.04 17.45 -9.05
C ALA A 108 10.84 16.76 -7.70
N PHE A 109 9.59 16.43 -7.35
CA PHE A 109 9.29 15.70 -6.12
C PHE A 109 9.88 14.28 -6.11
N TRP A 110 9.69 13.50 -7.15
CA TRP A 110 10.11 12.09 -7.17
C TRP A 110 11.58 11.90 -7.47
N SER A 111 12.18 12.75 -8.31
CA SER A 111 13.53 12.55 -8.85
C SER A 111 14.50 13.71 -8.57
N GLY A 112 14.01 14.85 -8.07
CA GLY A 112 14.82 16.04 -7.86
C GLY A 112 15.03 16.86 -9.12
N GLU A 113 16.17 17.53 -9.20
CA GLU A 113 16.49 18.47 -10.27
C GLU A 113 17.41 17.85 -11.31
N GLU A 114 17.12 18.09 -12.59
CA GLU A 114 18.01 17.74 -13.69
C GLU A 114 19.35 18.51 -13.56
N GLY A 115 20.43 17.82 -13.83
CA GLY A 115 21.80 18.35 -13.64
C GLY A 115 22.34 18.17 -12.21
N LYS A 116 21.49 17.82 -11.22
CA LYS A 116 21.90 17.53 -9.84
C LYS A 116 21.75 16.05 -9.51
N GLN A 117 20.53 15.54 -9.51
CA GLN A 117 20.24 14.15 -9.18
C GLN A 117 20.26 13.22 -10.39
N TYR A 118 19.98 13.74 -11.57
CA TYR A 118 19.97 13.01 -12.84
C TYR A 118 20.25 13.94 -14.03
N THR A 119 20.53 13.34 -15.20
CA THR A 119 20.48 14.00 -16.52
C THR A 119 19.63 13.16 -17.47
N ILE A 120 19.15 13.77 -18.57
CA ILE A 120 18.45 13.02 -19.62
C ILE A 120 19.33 13.04 -20.88
N GLU A 121 19.79 11.86 -21.29
CA GLU A 121 20.67 11.66 -22.43
C GLU A 121 20.03 10.70 -23.43
N GLY A 122 19.75 11.18 -24.64
CA GLY A 122 19.11 10.33 -25.68
C GLY A 122 17.76 9.77 -25.29
N GLY A 123 16.99 10.51 -24.48
CA GLY A 123 15.67 10.08 -24.00
C GLY A 123 15.72 9.04 -22.85
N LYS A 124 16.89 8.86 -22.23
CA LYS A 124 17.08 7.97 -21.07
C LYS A 124 17.60 8.77 -19.87
N ALA A 125 17.13 8.41 -18.69
CA ALA A 125 17.66 8.98 -17.46
C ALA A 125 19.04 8.38 -17.14
N VAL A 126 19.99 9.25 -16.85
CA VAL A 126 21.30 8.91 -16.30
C VAL A 126 21.36 9.45 -14.87
N LEU A 127 21.32 8.55 -13.90
CA LEU A 127 21.25 8.90 -12.49
C LEU A 127 22.63 9.28 -11.96
N ASN A 128 22.69 10.31 -11.11
CA ASN A 128 23.91 10.68 -10.42
C ASN A 128 24.30 9.57 -9.42
N PRO A 129 25.51 9.00 -9.49
CA PRO A 129 25.92 7.89 -8.63
C PRO A 129 25.89 8.24 -7.13
N THR A 130 26.21 9.47 -6.75
CA THR A 130 26.13 9.92 -5.35
C THR A 130 24.68 9.98 -4.89
N ALA A 131 23.79 10.56 -5.70
CA ALA A 131 22.36 10.61 -5.39
C ALA A 131 21.74 9.21 -5.28
N MET A 132 22.18 8.27 -6.13
CA MET A 132 21.77 6.86 -6.03
C MET A 132 22.20 6.21 -4.72
N ALA A 133 23.48 6.42 -4.33
CA ALA A 133 24.02 5.86 -3.10
C ALA A 133 23.33 6.46 -1.86
N ASP A 134 23.13 7.78 -1.85
CA ASP A 134 22.49 8.50 -0.75
C ASP A 134 21.02 8.07 -0.57
N ARG A 135 20.28 7.94 -1.67
CA ARG A 135 18.89 7.44 -1.65
C ARG A 135 18.83 5.98 -1.22
N GLY A 136 19.68 5.14 -1.76
CA GLY A 136 19.70 3.71 -1.42
C GLY A 136 20.01 3.45 0.05
N ALA A 137 20.86 4.28 0.65
CA ALA A 137 21.17 4.25 2.07
C ALA A 137 20.13 4.99 2.94
N ALA A 138 19.21 5.74 2.32
CA ALA A 138 18.30 6.66 3.01
C ALA A 138 19.03 7.52 4.05
N ASN A 139 20.23 8.01 3.67
CA ASN A 139 21.10 8.73 4.59
C ASN A 139 20.60 10.17 4.86
N GLU A 140 21.22 10.83 5.85
CA GLU A 140 20.82 12.18 6.25
C GLU A 140 20.91 13.20 5.11
N ALA A 141 21.88 13.05 4.17
CA ALA A 141 22.01 13.93 3.03
C ALA A 141 20.81 13.81 2.09
N TRP A 142 20.35 12.57 1.82
CA TRP A 142 19.13 12.35 1.03
C TRP A 142 17.88 12.84 1.75
N MET A 143 17.74 12.52 3.02
CA MET A 143 16.56 12.92 3.83
C MET A 143 16.38 14.45 3.82
N LYS A 144 17.47 15.23 3.89
CA LYS A 144 17.42 16.69 3.84
C LYS A 144 16.97 17.25 2.48
N THR A 145 16.99 16.48 1.41
CA THR A 145 16.50 16.95 0.10
C THR A 145 14.98 17.00 0.03
N GLY A 146 14.26 16.21 0.84
CA GLY A 146 12.82 16.03 0.74
C GLY A 146 12.36 15.26 -0.50
N ILE A 147 13.27 14.83 -1.38
CA ILE A 147 12.95 14.15 -2.64
C ILE A 147 12.31 12.79 -2.34
N GLY A 148 11.20 12.48 -3.03
CA GLY A 148 10.48 11.21 -2.89
C GLY A 148 9.69 11.08 -1.59
N GLY A 149 9.42 12.18 -0.88
CA GLY A 149 8.70 12.17 0.39
C GLY A 149 9.55 11.67 1.57
N TYR A 150 10.86 11.64 1.42
CA TYR A 150 11.77 11.36 2.53
C TYR A 150 11.85 12.58 3.47
N GLY A 151 11.85 12.33 4.78
CA GLY A 151 11.81 13.38 5.79
C GLY A 151 10.40 13.62 6.32
N ASP A 152 10.21 14.73 7.03
CA ASP A 152 8.94 15.07 7.71
C ASP A 152 7.87 15.69 6.77
N ASP A 153 8.12 15.71 5.46
CA ASP A 153 7.29 16.44 4.48
C ASP A 153 6.08 15.64 3.97
N TRP A 154 5.35 15.01 4.87
CA TRP A 154 4.05 14.39 4.57
C TRP A 154 2.97 15.41 4.15
N GLY A 155 3.30 16.70 4.17
CA GLY A 155 2.38 17.77 3.79
C GLY A 155 2.26 18.00 2.29
N VAL A 156 3.04 17.32 1.46
CA VAL A 156 3.01 17.50 0.01
C VAL A 156 2.16 16.42 -0.63
N ILE A 157 1.01 16.79 -1.17
CA ILE A 157 0.17 15.92 -1.99
C ILE A 157 0.59 16.13 -3.44
N ILE A 158 1.07 15.05 -4.06
CA ILE A 158 1.52 15.03 -5.46
C ILE A 158 0.46 14.32 -6.31
N GLY A 159 0.14 14.89 -7.47
CA GLY A 159 -0.92 14.41 -8.35
C GLY A 159 -0.67 13.01 -8.92
N TYR A 160 0.60 12.59 -9.03
CA TYR A 160 0.96 11.32 -9.66
C TYR A 160 1.89 10.49 -8.79
N THR A 161 1.77 9.16 -8.90
CA THR A 161 2.73 8.24 -8.27
C THR A 161 4.06 8.24 -9.03
N GLY A 162 5.15 7.90 -8.36
CA GLY A 162 6.47 7.84 -8.99
C GLY A 162 6.55 6.91 -10.20
N SER A 163 5.75 5.85 -10.23
CA SER A 163 5.67 4.89 -11.35
C SER A 163 4.86 5.39 -12.56
N THR A 164 4.11 6.49 -12.43
CA THR A 164 3.35 7.07 -13.53
C THR A 164 4.31 7.60 -14.59
N ILE A 165 4.00 7.32 -15.87
CA ILE A 165 4.80 7.77 -17.00
C ILE A 165 4.45 9.23 -17.32
N ALA A 166 5.48 10.08 -17.31
CA ALA A 166 5.37 11.48 -17.66
C ALA A 166 5.28 11.68 -19.19
N PRO A 167 4.92 12.88 -19.68
CA PRO A 167 4.81 13.17 -21.10
C PRO A 167 6.07 12.90 -21.93
N ASP A 168 7.24 12.89 -21.32
CA ASP A 168 8.54 12.56 -21.94
C ASP A 168 8.78 11.05 -22.12
N GLY A 169 7.83 10.21 -21.69
CA GLY A 169 7.92 8.76 -21.76
C GLY A 169 8.72 8.10 -20.63
N LEU A 170 9.20 8.87 -19.67
CA LEU A 170 9.92 8.38 -18.50
C LEU A 170 9.00 8.41 -17.26
N PRO A 171 9.17 7.53 -16.27
CA PRO A 171 8.41 7.61 -15.02
C PRO A 171 8.83 8.85 -14.21
N TYR A 172 7.92 9.35 -13.37
CA TYR A 172 8.25 10.48 -12.49
C TYR A 172 9.38 10.14 -11.52
N ASP A 173 9.41 8.93 -10.98
CA ASP A 173 10.52 8.44 -10.17
C ASP A 173 11.55 7.68 -11.03
N LEU A 174 12.57 8.38 -11.49
CA LEU A 174 13.63 7.82 -12.32
C LEU A 174 14.49 6.80 -11.57
N PHE A 175 14.62 6.93 -10.24
CA PHE A 175 15.44 6.03 -9.43
C PHE A 175 14.79 4.66 -9.26
N SER A 176 13.45 4.60 -9.23
CA SER A 176 12.71 3.35 -9.08
C SER A 176 12.44 2.61 -10.39
N SER A 177 12.83 3.17 -11.53
CA SER A 177 12.57 2.61 -12.86
C SER A 177 13.76 1.91 -13.49
N ASP A 178 14.98 2.28 -13.09
CA ASP A 178 16.17 1.62 -13.60
C ASP A 178 16.42 0.30 -12.85
N ARG A 179 16.19 -0.81 -13.55
CA ARG A 179 16.32 -2.15 -12.98
C ARG A 179 17.72 -2.44 -12.43
N ALA A 180 18.76 -1.95 -13.12
CA ALA A 180 20.13 -2.15 -12.67
C ALA A 180 20.39 -1.41 -11.35
N SER A 181 19.89 -0.19 -11.23
CA SER A 181 19.96 0.60 -10.00
C SER A 181 19.19 -0.05 -8.84
N ILE A 182 17.99 -0.59 -9.11
CA ILE A 182 17.21 -1.34 -8.10
C ILE A 182 18.02 -2.53 -7.60
N ILE A 183 18.59 -3.34 -8.50
CA ILE A 183 19.39 -4.53 -8.15
C ILE A 183 20.63 -4.12 -7.34
N ALA A 184 21.32 -3.06 -7.75
CA ALA A 184 22.50 -2.55 -7.05
C ALA A 184 22.16 -2.05 -5.64
N GLY A 185 20.98 -1.44 -5.47
CA GLY A 185 20.48 -0.92 -4.19
C GLY A 185 19.87 -1.96 -3.25
N LEU A 186 19.75 -3.24 -3.64
CA LEU A 186 19.19 -4.28 -2.77
C LEU A 186 20.05 -4.48 -1.53
N ASN A 187 19.43 -4.39 -0.36
CA ASN A 187 20.07 -4.72 0.91
C ASN A 187 20.21 -6.23 1.10
N THR A 188 20.91 -6.66 2.17
CA THR A 188 21.19 -8.07 2.45
C THR A 188 19.90 -8.91 2.57
N LEU A 189 18.87 -8.40 3.24
CA LEU A 189 17.59 -9.09 3.39
C LEU A 189 16.89 -9.30 2.03
N GLN A 190 16.87 -8.27 1.20
CA GLN A 190 16.26 -8.34 -0.13
C GLN A 190 17.04 -9.30 -1.05
N LYS A 191 18.37 -9.32 -0.97
CA LYS A 191 19.22 -10.25 -1.72
C LYS A 191 18.97 -11.71 -1.29
N ASP A 192 18.85 -11.97 0.01
CA ASP A 192 18.51 -13.29 0.54
C ASP A 192 17.14 -13.75 0.07
N PHE A 193 16.12 -12.88 0.17
CA PHE A 193 14.78 -13.12 -0.35
C PHE A 193 14.80 -13.43 -1.86
N CYS A 194 15.51 -12.64 -2.65
CA CYS A 194 15.61 -12.85 -4.10
C CYS A 194 16.29 -14.19 -4.43
N SER A 195 17.34 -14.54 -3.69
CA SER A 195 18.03 -15.83 -3.84
C SER A 195 17.12 -17.01 -3.54
N PHE A 196 16.34 -16.94 -2.46
CA PHE A 196 15.41 -18.00 -2.05
C PHE A 196 14.29 -18.21 -3.09
N TYR A 197 13.67 -17.13 -3.55
CA TYR A 197 12.56 -17.19 -4.52
C TYR A 197 13.03 -17.23 -5.99
N LYS A 198 14.34 -17.18 -6.25
CA LYS A 198 14.94 -17.17 -7.61
C LYS A 198 14.39 -16.04 -8.49
N VAL A 199 14.34 -14.84 -7.94
CA VAL A 199 13.95 -13.61 -8.62
C VAL A 199 15.08 -12.58 -8.56
N GLU A 200 15.11 -11.61 -9.46
CA GLU A 200 16.15 -10.58 -9.46
C GLU A 200 15.85 -9.44 -8.49
N ILE A 201 14.57 -9.08 -8.37
CA ILE A 201 14.08 -8.07 -7.42
C ILE A 201 12.83 -8.61 -6.71
N PRO A 202 12.53 -8.18 -5.47
CA PRO A 202 11.41 -8.71 -4.70
C PRO A 202 10.05 -8.62 -5.40
N SER A 203 9.79 -7.53 -6.15
CA SER A 203 8.53 -7.35 -6.88
C SER A 203 8.30 -8.36 -8.00
N ASP A 204 9.33 -9.03 -8.49
CA ASP A 204 9.19 -10.06 -9.53
C ASP A 204 8.45 -11.28 -9.02
N LEU A 205 8.49 -11.57 -7.72
CA LEU A 205 7.73 -12.70 -7.15
C LEU A 205 6.24 -12.55 -7.45
N VAL A 206 5.65 -11.41 -7.10
CA VAL A 206 4.23 -11.13 -7.38
C VAL A 206 3.93 -11.17 -8.86
N LYS A 207 4.78 -10.55 -9.71
CA LYS A 207 4.62 -10.57 -11.16
C LYS A 207 4.62 -11.99 -11.74
N ASN A 208 5.52 -12.83 -11.24
CA ASN A 208 5.61 -14.24 -11.65
C ASN A 208 4.36 -15.02 -11.21
N MET A 209 3.84 -14.79 -9.99
CA MET A 209 2.63 -15.42 -9.50
C MET A 209 1.39 -14.98 -10.27
N ILE A 210 1.28 -13.70 -10.65
CA ILE A 210 0.23 -13.20 -11.53
C ILE A 210 0.32 -13.89 -12.90
N LYS A 211 1.52 -13.96 -13.48
CA LYS A 211 1.74 -14.63 -14.77
C LYS A 211 1.41 -16.13 -14.71
N ALA A 212 1.66 -16.78 -13.59
CA ALA A 212 1.30 -18.18 -13.35
C ALA A 212 -0.20 -18.38 -13.04
N GLY A 213 -0.96 -17.30 -12.81
CA GLY A 213 -2.39 -17.36 -12.46
C GLY A 213 -2.68 -17.76 -11.03
N THR A 214 -1.66 -17.84 -10.16
CA THR A 214 -1.82 -18.17 -8.74
C THR A 214 -2.19 -16.97 -7.88
N VAL A 215 -1.93 -15.75 -8.37
CA VAL A 215 -2.37 -14.46 -7.82
C VAL A 215 -3.12 -13.71 -8.92
N LYS A 216 -4.23 -13.07 -8.57
CA LYS A 216 -5.00 -12.23 -9.51
C LYS A 216 -4.58 -10.78 -9.40
N ASP A 217 -4.39 -10.10 -10.53
CA ASP A 217 -4.26 -8.64 -10.53
C ASP A 217 -5.63 -7.99 -10.72
N GLN A 218 -6.14 -7.38 -9.68
CA GLN A 218 -7.37 -6.59 -9.67
C GLN A 218 -7.10 -5.11 -9.34
N SER A 219 -5.84 -4.73 -9.27
CA SER A 219 -5.42 -3.42 -8.77
C SER A 219 -6.04 -2.26 -9.56
N SER A 220 -6.03 -2.32 -10.90
CA SER A 220 -6.61 -1.26 -11.74
C SER A 220 -8.13 -1.17 -11.60
N ILE A 221 -8.83 -2.28 -11.43
CA ILE A 221 -10.29 -2.28 -11.21
C ILE A 221 -10.58 -1.67 -9.84
N LEU A 222 -9.99 -2.22 -8.78
CA LEU A 222 -10.28 -1.81 -7.40
C LEU A 222 -9.85 -0.37 -7.10
N SER A 223 -8.74 0.10 -7.70
CA SER A 223 -8.30 1.50 -7.55
C SER A 223 -9.28 2.52 -8.12
N ASN A 224 -10.15 2.13 -9.06
CA ASN A 224 -11.11 3.01 -9.69
C ASN A 224 -12.55 2.82 -9.22
N MET A 225 -12.83 1.72 -8.52
CA MET A 225 -14.20 1.35 -8.13
C MET A 225 -14.87 2.41 -7.26
N THR A 226 -14.17 2.92 -6.23
CA THR A 226 -14.74 3.88 -5.28
C THR A 226 -15.27 5.15 -5.95
N ALA A 227 -14.56 5.63 -6.98
CA ALA A 227 -14.95 6.83 -7.72
C ALA A 227 -16.14 6.59 -8.69
N CYS A 228 -16.41 5.32 -9.02
CA CYS A 228 -17.44 4.94 -10.00
C CYS A 228 -18.68 4.31 -9.36
N MET A 229 -18.66 4.08 -8.04
CA MET A 229 -19.80 3.50 -7.33
C MET A 229 -20.81 4.57 -6.92
N GLU A 230 -22.07 4.32 -7.21
CA GLU A 230 -23.15 5.12 -6.62
C GLU A 230 -23.22 4.90 -5.10
N PRO A 231 -23.53 5.93 -4.32
CA PRO A 231 -23.64 5.82 -2.88
C PRO A 231 -24.84 4.93 -2.49
N VAL A 232 -24.64 4.03 -1.54
CA VAL A 232 -25.74 3.31 -0.90
C VAL A 232 -26.52 4.23 0.03
N SER A 233 -27.78 3.85 0.32
CA SER A 233 -28.66 4.61 1.22
C SER A 233 -28.13 4.66 2.66
N ASP A 234 -28.59 5.63 3.45
CA ASP A 234 -28.21 5.73 4.87
C ASP A 234 -28.76 4.59 5.71
N ASP A 235 -29.86 3.97 5.30
CA ASP A 235 -30.38 2.75 5.93
C ASP A 235 -29.40 1.59 5.77
N ILE A 236 -28.84 1.41 4.58
CA ILE A 236 -27.82 0.38 4.33
C ILE A 236 -26.55 0.67 5.13
N LYS A 237 -26.08 1.92 5.20
CA LYS A 237 -24.93 2.30 6.06
C LYS A 237 -25.17 1.97 7.53
N THR A 238 -26.44 2.12 8.00
CA THR A 238 -26.82 1.76 9.36
C THR A 238 -26.78 0.26 9.58
N ILE A 239 -27.21 -0.53 8.59
CA ILE A 239 -27.10 -1.98 8.61
C ILE A 239 -25.63 -2.40 8.61
N ASP A 240 -24.80 -1.80 7.77
CA ASP A 240 -23.36 -2.07 7.70
C ASP A 240 -22.67 -1.85 9.05
N ALA A 241 -23.03 -0.79 9.76
CA ALA A 241 -22.48 -0.51 11.10
C ALA A 241 -22.83 -1.63 12.09
N ARG A 242 -24.09 -2.14 12.07
CA ARG A 242 -24.51 -3.27 12.92
C ARG A 242 -23.81 -4.57 12.54
N VAL A 243 -23.69 -4.83 11.25
CA VAL A 243 -22.97 -6.01 10.73
C VAL A 243 -21.52 -5.98 11.18
N LEU A 244 -20.84 -4.84 11.01
CA LEU A 244 -19.44 -4.66 11.45
C LEU A 244 -19.31 -4.88 12.96
N GLU A 245 -20.18 -4.31 13.78
CA GLU A 245 -20.17 -4.49 15.23
C GLU A 245 -20.35 -5.97 15.62
N THR A 246 -21.26 -6.69 14.94
CA THR A 246 -21.50 -8.11 15.13
C THR A 246 -20.23 -8.93 14.83
N VAL A 247 -19.56 -8.65 13.72
CA VAL A 247 -18.30 -9.30 13.34
C VAL A 247 -17.22 -9.04 14.41
N LEU A 248 -17.00 -7.78 14.78
CA LEU A 248 -15.94 -7.40 15.73
C LEU A 248 -16.14 -8.05 17.11
N LYS A 249 -17.38 -8.23 17.58
CA LYS A 249 -17.68 -8.92 18.83
C LYS A 249 -17.42 -10.42 18.75
N ALA A 250 -17.67 -11.04 17.61
CA ALA A 250 -17.54 -12.49 17.45
C ALA A 250 -16.11 -12.96 17.17
N ILE A 251 -15.26 -12.13 16.54
CA ILE A 251 -13.91 -12.52 16.15
C ILE A 251 -13.10 -13.09 17.32
N PRO A 252 -13.01 -12.46 18.51
CA PRO A 252 -12.25 -13.01 19.63
C PRO A 252 -12.71 -14.40 20.03
N THR A 253 -14.04 -14.62 20.13
CA THR A 253 -14.61 -15.91 20.50
C THR A 253 -14.27 -17.00 19.50
N ILE A 254 -14.34 -16.69 18.20
CA ILE A 254 -14.03 -17.65 17.13
C ILE A 254 -12.54 -18.00 17.14
N VAL A 255 -11.67 -16.99 17.22
CA VAL A 255 -10.21 -17.19 17.14
C VAL A 255 -9.66 -17.86 18.40
N MET A 256 -10.26 -17.58 19.57
CA MET A 256 -9.87 -18.12 20.87
C MET A 256 -10.57 -19.44 21.22
N ALA A 257 -11.33 -20.02 20.30
CA ALA A 257 -12.03 -21.27 20.53
C ALA A 257 -11.07 -22.38 21.03
N GLU A 258 -11.49 -23.11 22.05
CA GLU A 258 -10.67 -24.14 22.72
C GLU A 258 -10.40 -25.34 21.80
N ASP A 259 -11.36 -25.67 20.94
CA ASP A 259 -11.25 -26.78 19.99
C ASP A 259 -12.00 -26.48 18.68
N TYR A 260 -12.00 -27.45 17.76
CA TYR A 260 -12.66 -27.32 16.46
C TYR A 260 -14.18 -27.27 16.54
N ASP A 261 -14.79 -27.96 17.48
CA ASP A 261 -16.23 -27.99 17.65
C ASP A 261 -16.72 -26.63 18.21
N ALA A 262 -16.04 -26.08 19.19
CA ALA A 262 -16.26 -24.72 19.69
C ALA A 262 -16.09 -23.67 18.60
N PHE A 263 -15.05 -23.80 17.75
CA PHE A 263 -14.86 -22.93 16.58
C PHE A 263 -16.05 -23.01 15.62
N LEU A 264 -16.51 -24.22 15.26
CA LEU A 264 -17.67 -24.41 14.36
C LEU A 264 -18.96 -23.85 14.95
N ALA A 265 -19.18 -24.05 16.23
CA ALA A 265 -20.34 -23.51 16.93
C ALA A 265 -20.33 -21.97 16.91
N ALA A 266 -19.23 -21.35 17.27
CA ALA A 266 -19.06 -19.87 17.26
C ALA A 266 -19.22 -19.29 15.85
N ARG A 267 -18.66 -19.95 14.82
CA ARG A 267 -18.84 -19.56 13.41
C ARG A 267 -20.30 -19.66 12.96
N THR A 268 -20.99 -20.74 13.34
CA THR A 268 -22.40 -20.93 13.00
C THR A 268 -23.28 -19.88 13.66
N GLN A 269 -22.99 -19.55 14.93
CA GLN A 269 -23.67 -18.47 15.63
C GLN A 269 -23.45 -17.13 14.95
N LEU A 270 -22.20 -16.79 14.58
CA LEU A 270 -21.91 -15.56 13.84
C LEU A 270 -22.71 -15.48 12.53
N GLN A 271 -22.83 -16.56 11.77
CA GLN A 271 -23.62 -16.57 10.55
C GLN A 271 -25.10 -16.23 10.79
N ALA A 272 -25.67 -16.75 11.87
CA ALA A 272 -27.05 -16.45 12.27
C ALA A 272 -27.19 -14.97 12.70
N ASP A 273 -26.26 -14.48 13.51
CA ASP A 273 -26.25 -13.11 14.01
C ASP A 273 -26.08 -12.09 12.88
N LEU A 274 -25.25 -12.39 11.88
CA LEU A 274 -25.06 -11.54 10.71
C LEU A 274 -26.33 -11.40 9.88
N ARG A 275 -27.07 -12.52 9.65
CA ARG A 275 -28.36 -12.46 8.97
C ARG A 275 -29.37 -11.65 9.77
N ALA A 276 -29.41 -11.83 11.09
CA ALA A 276 -30.29 -11.06 11.98
C ALA A 276 -29.91 -9.55 11.98
N ALA A 277 -28.65 -9.22 11.79
CA ALA A 277 -28.17 -7.84 11.65
C ALA A 277 -28.50 -7.20 10.30
N GLY A 278 -28.97 -7.98 9.31
CA GLY A 278 -29.32 -7.49 7.96
C GLY A 278 -28.22 -7.68 6.90
N ALA A 279 -27.27 -8.58 7.13
CA ALA A 279 -26.13 -8.77 6.21
C ALA A 279 -26.57 -9.14 4.78
N ASP A 280 -27.64 -9.92 4.61
CA ASP A 280 -28.15 -10.31 3.29
C ASP A 280 -28.70 -9.09 2.52
N GLU A 281 -29.37 -8.17 3.21
CA GLU A 281 -29.88 -6.91 2.62
C GLU A 281 -28.73 -5.97 2.24
N SER A 282 -27.78 -5.77 3.15
CA SER A 282 -26.57 -5.00 2.87
C SER A 282 -25.81 -5.57 1.66
N TRP A 283 -25.58 -6.88 1.64
CA TRP A 283 -24.90 -7.54 0.53
C TRP A 283 -25.60 -7.31 -0.81
N ALA A 284 -26.93 -7.45 -0.86
CA ALA A 284 -27.69 -7.23 -2.09
C ALA A 284 -27.56 -5.76 -2.58
N ALA A 285 -27.63 -4.80 -1.66
CA ALA A 285 -27.49 -3.39 -1.98
C ALA A 285 -26.08 -3.06 -2.54
N TRP A 286 -25.05 -3.58 -1.90
CA TRP A 286 -23.66 -3.40 -2.38
C TRP A 286 -23.42 -4.08 -3.72
N GLN A 287 -23.99 -5.28 -3.97
CA GLN A 287 -23.90 -5.93 -5.29
C GLN A 287 -24.55 -5.09 -6.39
N ALA A 288 -25.67 -4.42 -6.09
CA ALA A 288 -26.39 -3.59 -7.06
C ALA A 288 -25.58 -2.38 -7.53
N VAL A 289 -24.72 -1.79 -6.68
CA VAL A 289 -23.85 -0.66 -7.06
C VAL A 289 -22.48 -1.11 -7.56
N TRP A 290 -21.97 -2.21 -7.04
CA TRP A 290 -20.65 -2.72 -7.38
C TRP A 290 -20.58 -3.31 -8.79
N GLY A 291 -21.58 -4.07 -9.19
CA GLY A 291 -21.63 -4.70 -10.52
C GLY A 291 -21.52 -3.70 -11.67
N PRO A 292 -22.43 -2.71 -11.78
CA PRO A 292 -22.36 -1.68 -12.81
C PRO A 292 -21.07 -0.87 -12.80
N ALA A 293 -20.56 -0.50 -11.62
CA ALA A 293 -19.30 0.24 -11.50
C ALA A 293 -18.12 -0.58 -12.03
N LYS A 294 -18.07 -1.87 -11.73
CA LYS A 294 -17.05 -2.78 -12.24
C LYS A 294 -17.09 -2.86 -13.77
N GLU A 295 -18.24 -3.09 -14.36
CA GLU A 295 -18.41 -3.15 -15.82
C GLU A 295 -17.97 -1.85 -16.49
N PHE A 296 -18.32 -0.70 -15.89
CA PHE A 296 -17.91 0.61 -16.37
C PHE A 296 -16.38 0.77 -16.34
N VAL A 297 -15.73 0.45 -15.22
CA VAL A 297 -14.27 0.53 -15.07
C VAL A 297 -13.57 -0.41 -16.04
N GLU A 298 -14.03 -1.66 -16.16
CA GLU A 298 -13.48 -2.62 -17.12
C GLU A 298 -13.62 -2.13 -18.58
N GLY A 299 -14.71 -1.44 -18.89
CA GLY A 299 -14.93 -0.81 -20.20
C GLY A 299 -13.96 0.33 -20.49
N LEU A 300 -13.60 1.12 -19.48
CA LEU A 300 -12.61 2.19 -19.61
C LEU A 300 -11.17 1.67 -19.76
N LEU A 301 -10.82 0.62 -19.03
CA LEU A 301 -9.48 0.01 -19.07
C LEU A 301 -9.17 -0.74 -20.39
N LYS A 302 -10.19 -1.05 -21.21
CA LYS A 302 -10.03 -1.70 -22.51
C LYS A 302 -9.80 -0.71 -23.66
N LYS A 303 -9.96 0.57 -23.44
CA LYS A 303 -9.74 1.65 -24.42
C LYS A 303 -8.31 2.15 -24.34
#